data_95c8e5e47890590650f4afd27dc5853f
#
_entry.id   95c8e5e47890590650f4afd27dc5853f
#
_cell.length_a   1.000
_cell.length_b   1.000
_cell.length_c   1.000
_cell.angle_alpha   90.00
_cell.angle_beta   90.00
_cell.angle_gamma   90.00
#
_symmetry.space_group_name_H-M   'P 1'
#
loop_
_entity.id
_entity.type
_entity.pdbx_description
1 polymer ?
#
loop_
_entity_poly.entity_id
_entity_poly.type
_entity_poly.pdbx_seq_one_letter_code
_entity_poly.pdbx_strand_id
1 'polypeptide(L)'
;GGGFPAGRKWAQVKRQTAPQKYVVCNGDEGDPGAFMDRSIMEGDPHRMLEGMMIAGAACGATEGYIYVRAEYPLAVERLKTAIAQAKEIGLLGKNILNSGFDFELHINRGAGAFVCGEGSALTASIEGKRGMPRVKPPRTVEHGLFDSPTVLNNVETYANVPSIITRGAEWFKGIGVEKSPGTKAFAITGDIENTGLIEVPMGTTLREVIYDVGGGIRGGGKFKAVQIGGPSGGTLTEKDLDLPLDFDSVKKAGAMIGSGGLVVMNDKTCMVEVARFFMNFTQNESCGKCVPCREGTRRMLEILERIVAGNGEPGDIDLLLELAETISATALCGLGKSAASPVVSTIKNFRDEYEAHINEKRCPAGVCQKLKRIEIQPDKCKGCSK
;
A
#
# COMPACT_ATOMS: atom_id res chain seq x y z
N GLY A 1 6.67 0.16 -5.70
CA GLY A 1 7.15 -0.31 -4.42
C GLY A 1 7.37 0.81 -3.39
N GLY A 2 7.92 0.44 -2.24
CA GLY A 2 8.10 1.35 -1.10
C GLY A 2 9.29 2.33 -1.17
N GLY A 3 9.81 2.65 -2.35
CA GLY A 3 10.87 3.66 -2.54
C GLY A 3 12.30 3.22 -2.21
N PHE A 4 12.52 1.95 -1.84
CA PHE A 4 13.89 1.48 -1.64
C PHE A 4 14.59 1.23 -2.99
N PRO A 5 15.81 1.76 -3.22
CA PRO A 5 16.52 1.63 -4.50
C PRO A 5 16.73 0.17 -4.92
N ALA A 6 16.10 -0.25 -6.04
CA ALA A 6 16.16 -1.62 -6.54
C ALA A 6 17.58 -2.06 -6.85
N GLY A 7 18.38 -1.24 -7.52
CA GLY A 7 19.77 -1.54 -7.86
C GLY A 7 20.65 -1.82 -6.63
N ARG A 8 20.39 -1.15 -5.50
CA ARG A 8 21.10 -1.42 -4.24
C ARG A 8 20.78 -2.82 -3.70
N LYS A 9 19.51 -3.27 -3.77
CA LYS A 9 19.14 -4.63 -3.40
C LYS A 9 19.83 -5.66 -4.30
N TRP A 10 19.80 -5.43 -5.60
CA TRP A 10 20.43 -6.34 -6.57
C TRP A 10 21.93 -6.47 -6.34
N ALA A 11 22.61 -5.35 -6.13
CA ALA A 11 24.04 -5.35 -5.80
C ALA A 11 24.34 -6.12 -4.49
N GLN A 12 23.48 -6.02 -3.49
CA GLN A 12 23.63 -6.77 -2.24
C GLN A 12 23.49 -8.28 -2.47
N VAL A 13 22.48 -8.73 -3.22
CA VAL A 13 22.30 -10.16 -3.54
C VAL A 13 23.42 -10.68 -4.45
N LYS A 14 23.85 -9.87 -5.44
CA LYS A 14 24.97 -10.25 -6.32
C LYS A 14 26.25 -10.58 -5.53
N ARG A 15 26.53 -9.81 -4.48
CA ARG A 15 27.75 -9.98 -3.63
C ARG A 15 27.66 -11.20 -2.70
N GLN A 16 26.49 -11.75 -2.45
CA GLN A 16 26.37 -12.94 -1.61
C GLN A 16 26.97 -14.16 -2.31
N THR A 17 27.75 -14.95 -1.58
CA THR A 17 28.24 -16.26 -2.03
C THR A 17 27.27 -17.33 -1.56
N ALA A 18 26.49 -17.88 -2.47
CA ALA A 18 25.54 -18.93 -2.19
C ALA A 18 25.35 -19.80 -3.44
N PRO A 19 25.11 -21.12 -3.28
CA PRO A 19 24.88 -22.02 -4.41
C PRO A 19 23.59 -21.70 -5.17
N GLN A 20 22.60 -21.14 -4.51
CA GLN A 20 21.31 -20.74 -5.08
C GLN A 20 20.94 -19.34 -4.63
N LYS A 21 20.35 -18.58 -5.54
CA LYS A 21 19.76 -17.26 -5.29
C LYS A 21 18.39 -17.20 -5.93
N TYR A 22 17.51 -16.39 -5.39
CA TYR A 22 16.14 -16.28 -5.87
C TYR A 22 15.74 -14.84 -6.25
N VAL A 23 14.82 -14.75 -7.20
CA VAL A 23 14.10 -13.53 -7.55
C VAL A 23 12.64 -13.71 -7.16
N VAL A 24 12.10 -12.78 -6.38
CA VAL A 24 10.70 -12.84 -5.94
C VAL A 24 9.97 -11.57 -6.37
N CYS A 25 8.87 -11.74 -7.06
CA CYS A 25 7.93 -10.69 -7.39
C CYS A 25 6.81 -10.64 -6.35
N ASN A 26 6.70 -9.52 -5.66
CA ASN A 26 5.63 -9.25 -4.71
C ASN A 26 4.44 -8.64 -5.45
N GLY A 27 3.44 -9.47 -5.75
CA GLY A 27 2.13 -9.11 -6.26
C GLY A 27 1.02 -9.27 -5.21
N ASP A 28 1.38 -9.25 -3.91
CA ASP A 28 0.41 -9.23 -2.80
C ASP A 28 -0.12 -7.81 -2.58
N GLU A 29 -0.99 -7.36 -3.46
CA GLU A 29 -1.62 -6.05 -3.44
C GLU A 29 -2.86 -6.08 -2.54
N GLY A 30 -2.63 -6.02 -1.22
CA GLY A 30 -3.69 -6.15 -0.22
C GLY A 30 -4.38 -4.84 0.17
N ASP A 31 -3.94 -3.70 -0.34
CA ASP A 31 -4.58 -2.40 -0.11
C ASP A 31 -5.95 -2.34 -0.81
N PRO A 32 -7.06 -2.10 -0.07
CA PRO A 32 -8.39 -2.03 -0.66
C PRO A 32 -8.56 -0.96 -1.75
N GLY A 33 -7.73 0.08 -1.74
CA GLY A 33 -7.74 1.17 -2.73
C GLY A 33 -6.74 1.02 -3.87
N ALA A 34 -5.98 -0.08 -3.95
CA ALA A 34 -4.90 -0.26 -4.92
C ALA A 34 -5.18 -1.42 -5.88
N PHE A 35 -4.91 -1.22 -7.17
CA PHE A 35 -5.06 -2.23 -8.23
C PHE A 35 -4.08 -2.05 -9.40
N MET A 36 -2.94 -1.35 -9.18
CA MET A 36 -1.93 -1.14 -10.21
C MET A 36 -1.15 -2.42 -10.53
N ASP A 37 -0.75 -3.20 -9.53
CA ASP A 37 -0.02 -4.45 -9.73
C ASP A 37 -0.89 -5.48 -10.45
N ARG A 38 -2.16 -5.57 -10.07
CA ARG A 38 -3.17 -6.36 -10.77
C ARG A 38 -3.24 -5.98 -12.25
N SER A 39 -3.34 -4.69 -12.55
CA SER A 39 -3.47 -4.18 -13.92
C SER A 39 -2.26 -4.52 -14.78
N ILE A 40 -1.05 -4.50 -14.22
CA ILE A 40 0.17 -4.92 -14.94
C ILE A 40 0.15 -6.43 -15.20
N MET A 41 -0.15 -7.24 -14.19
CA MET A 41 -0.19 -8.72 -14.33
C MET A 41 -1.26 -9.19 -15.31
N GLU A 42 -2.38 -8.46 -15.42
CA GLU A 42 -3.46 -8.78 -16.35
C GLU A 42 -3.24 -8.20 -17.75
N GLY A 43 -2.66 -7.00 -17.86
CA GLY A 43 -2.51 -6.27 -19.12
C GLY A 43 -1.20 -6.49 -19.87
N ASP A 44 -0.07 -6.53 -19.15
CA ASP A 44 1.27 -6.72 -19.74
C ASP A 44 2.17 -7.59 -18.84
N PRO A 45 1.82 -8.87 -18.62
CA PRO A 45 2.61 -9.78 -17.81
C PRO A 45 4.02 -10.01 -18.36
N HIS A 46 4.20 -10.01 -19.69
CA HIS A 46 5.51 -10.23 -20.30
C HIS A 46 6.56 -9.21 -19.88
N ARG A 47 6.18 -7.95 -19.77
CA ARG A 47 7.08 -6.87 -19.33
C ARG A 47 7.61 -7.10 -17.91
N MET A 48 6.73 -7.56 -17.00
CA MET A 48 7.13 -7.92 -15.64
C MET A 48 8.05 -9.15 -15.63
N LEU A 49 7.73 -10.20 -16.42
CA LEU A 49 8.56 -11.40 -16.53
C LEU A 49 9.96 -11.07 -17.06
N GLU A 50 10.06 -10.23 -18.09
CA GLU A 50 11.34 -9.74 -18.63
C GLU A 50 12.15 -9.04 -17.54
N GLY A 51 11.53 -8.16 -16.75
CA GLY A 51 12.20 -7.49 -15.63
C GLY A 51 12.71 -8.46 -14.57
N MET A 52 11.98 -9.55 -14.30
CA MET A 52 12.43 -10.61 -13.39
C MET A 52 13.61 -11.40 -13.96
N MET A 53 13.59 -11.74 -15.26
CA MET A 53 14.71 -12.43 -15.93
C MET A 53 15.98 -11.57 -15.93
N ILE A 54 15.85 -10.27 -16.22
CA ILE A 54 16.97 -9.32 -16.14
C ILE A 54 17.54 -9.27 -14.71
N ALA A 55 16.68 -9.25 -13.69
CA ALA A 55 17.12 -9.30 -12.29
C ALA A 55 17.83 -10.62 -11.96
N GLY A 56 17.33 -11.73 -12.46
CA GLY A 56 17.96 -13.05 -12.33
C GLY A 56 19.36 -13.08 -12.90
N ALA A 57 19.54 -12.65 -14.16
CA ALA A 57 20.81 -12.56 -14.82
C ALA A 57 21.78 -11.61 -14.10
N ALA A 58 21.31 -10.44 -13.66
CA ALA A 58 22.12 -9.46 -12.95
C ALA A 58 22.63 -9.95 -11.59
N CYS A 59 21.84 -10.75 -10.87
CA CYS A 59 22.15 -11.22 -9.51
C CYS A 59 22.74 -12.62 -9.46
N GLY A 60 22.67 -13.37 -10.56
CA GLY A 60 23.08 -14.80 -10.65
C GLY A 60 22.06 -15.73 -10.00
N ALA A 61 20.77 -15.38 -10.08
CA ALA A 61 19.66 -16.24 -9.64
C ALA A 61 19.13 -17.06 -10.83
N THR A 62 18.81 -18.32 -10.60
CA THR A 62 18.31 -19.24 -11.62
C THR A 62 16.83 -19.59 -11.45
N GLU A 63 16.21 -19.14 -10.37
CA GLU A 63 14.80 -19.35 -10.10
C GLU A 63 14.12 -18.07 -9.60
N GLY A 64 12.87 -17.89 -10.01
CA GLY A 64 12.01 -16.82 -9.56
C GLY A 64 10.62 -17.28 -9.15
N TYR A 65 10.01 -16.55 -8.23
CA TYR A 65 8.65 -16.79 -7.74
C TYR A 65 7.81 -15.53 -7.88
N ILE A 66 6.62 -15.67 -8.45
CA ILE A 66 5.61 -14.63 -8.52
C ILE A 66 4.56 -14.93 -7.45
N TYR A 67 4.52 -14.11 -6.42
CA TYR A 67 3.51 -14.21 -5.38
C TYR A 67 2.32 -13.33 -5.77
N VAL A 68 1.19 -13.94 -6.06
CA VAL A 68 -0.04 -13.29 -6.52
C VAL A 68 -1.22 -13.70 -5.64
N ARG A 69 -2.13 -12.78 -5.38
CA ARG A 69 -3.34 -13.05 -4.60
C ARG A 69 -4.27 -14.05 -5.30
N ALA A 70 -4.87 -14.95 -4.54
CA ALA A 70 -5.88 -15.88 -5.06
C ALA A 70 -7.13 -15.15 -5.60
N GLU A 71 -7.40 -13.94 -5.12
CA GLU A 71 -8.48 -13.06 -5.57
C GLU A 71 -8.24 -12.45 -6.96
N TYR A 72 -7.07 -12.66 -7.56
CA TYR A 72 -6.74 -12.21 -8.91
C TYR A 72 -6.67 -13.39 -9.92
N PRO A 73 -7.78 -14.11 -10.18
CA PRO A 73 -7.77 -15.30 -11.02
C PRO A 73 -7.33 -15.01 -12.46
N LEU A 74 -7.73 -13.86 -13.01
CA LEU A 74 -7.33 -13.46 -14.37
C LEU A 74 -5.82 -13.17 -14.44
N ALA A 75 -5.24 -12.52 -13.44
CA ALA A 75 -3.80 -12.31 -13.37
C ALA A 75 -3.04 -13.64 -13.36
N VAL A 76 -3.50 -14.62 -12.57
CA VAL A 76 -2.92 -15.97 -12.52
C VAL A 76 -2.99 -16.66 -13.89
N GLU A 77 -4.11 -16.55 -14.60
CA GLU A 77 -4.28 -17.12 -15.93
C GLU A 77 -3.34 -16.49 -16.96
N ARG A 78 -3.29 -15.14 -16.97
CA ARG A 78 -2.40 -14.37 -17.85
C ARG A 78 -0.92 -14.68 -17.61
N LEU A 79 -0.52 -14.76 -16.35
CA LEU A 79 0.85 -15.13 -15.96
C LEU A 79 1.22 -16.55 -16.42
N LYS A 80 0.33 -17.53 -16.26
CA LYS A 80 0.55 -18.89 -16.77
C LYS A 80 0.75 -18.90 -18.28
N THR A 81 -0.11 -18.18 -19.00
CA THR A 81 -0.01 -18.06 -20.46
C THR A 81 1.30 -17.40 -20.87
N ALA A 82 1.68 -16.29 -20.24
CA ALA A 82 2.92 -15.57 -20.55
C ALA A 82 4.18 -16.42 -20.27
N ILE A 83 4.20 -17.16 -19.15
CA ILE A 83 5.30 -18.08 -18.82
C ILE A 83 5.40 -19.20 -19.87
N ALA A 84 4.27 -19.80 -20.29
CA ALA A 84 4.26 -20.84 -21.30
C ALA A 84 4.79 -20.32 -22.65
N GLN A 85 4.33 -19.16 -23.11
CA GLN A 85 4.79 -18.50 -24.32
C GLN A 85 6.29 -18.17 -24.26
N ALA A 86 6.78 -17.64 -23.14
CA ALA A 86 8.20 -17.34 -22.97
C ALA A 86 9.07 -18.62 -23.01
N LYS A 87 8.58 -19.73 -22.48
CA LYS A 87 9.26 -21.04 -22.58
C LYS A 87 9.27 -21.58 -24.00
N GLU A 88 8.15 -21.50 -24.71
CA GLU A 88 8.02 -21.98 -26.08
C GLU A 88 9.03 -21.33 -27.04
N ILE A 89 9.27 -20.03 -26.87
CA ILE A 89 10.22 -19.28 -27.72
C ILE A 89 11.65 -19.24 -27.16
N GLY A 90 11.94 -20.00 -26.10
CA GLY A 90 13.29 -20.10 -25.50
C GLY A 90 13.78 -18.86 -24.72
N LEU A 91 12.89 -17.99 -24.32
CA LEU A 91 13.21 -16.84 -23.46
C LEU A 91 13.11 -17.16 -21.95
N LEU A 92 12.63 -18.35 -21.60
CA LEU A 92 12.55 -18.85 -20.22
C LEU A 92 12.93 -20.33 -20.21
N GLY A 93 13.58 -20.80 -19.14
CA GLY A 93 14.03 -22.18 -18.96
C GLY A 93 15.53 -22.31 -19.02
N LYS A 94 16.04 -23.22 -19.87
CA LYS A 94 17.46 -23.54 -19.96
C LYS A 94 18.15 -22.81 -21.11
N ASN A 95 19.41 -22.41 -20.88
CA ASN A 95 20.31 -21.83 -21.88
C ASN A 95 19.66 -20.70 -22.70
N ILE A 96 19.01 -19.77 -22.03
CA ILE A 96 18.25 -18.67 -22.63
C ILE A 96 19.13 -17.92 -23.63
N LEU A 97 18.65 -17.76 -24.87
CA LEU A 97 19.36 -17.10 -25.98
C LEU A 97 20.79 -17.64 -26.21
N ASN A 98 21.04 -18.90 -25.91
CA ASN A 98 22.37 -19.53 -26.02
C ASN A 98 23.46 -18.84 -25.17
N SER A 99 23.07 -18.18 -24.08
CA SER A 99 23.97 -17.43 -23.20
C SER A 99 24.57 -18.24 -22.04
N GLY A 100 24.11 -19.49 -21.85
CA GLY A 100 24.41 -20.29 -20.67
C GLY A 100 23.59 -19.88 -19.43
N PHE A 101 22.69 -18.92 -19.56
CA PHE A 101 21.81 -18.49 -18.47
C PHE A 101 20.56 -19.37 -18.41
N ASP A 102 20.29 -19.92 -17.22
CA ASP A 102 19.07 -20.67 -16.91
C ASP A 102 18.19 -19.82 -15.99
N PHE A 103 16.89 -19.77 -16.25
CA PHE A 103 15.94 -19.13 -15.35
C PHE A 103 14.56 -19.77 -15.42
N GLU A 104 14.06 -20.24 -14.29
CA GLU A 104 12.72 -20.79 -14.15
C GLU A 104 11.82 -19.87 -13.33
N LEU A 105 10.53 -19.79 -13.70
CA LEU A 105 9.52 -19.00 -12.98
C LEU A 105 8.39 -19.87 -12.47
N HIS A 106 8.03 -19.64 -11.22
CA HIS A 106 6.94 -20.30 -10.52
C HIS A 106 5.90 -19.29 -10.05
N ILE A 107 4.60 -19.65 -10.11
CA ILE A 107 3.50 -18.87 -9.58
C ILE A 107 3.10 -19.47 -8.23
N ASN A 108 3.12 -18.65 -7.19
CA ASN A 108 2.60 -18.98 -5.87
C ASN A 108 1.37 -18.12 -5.58
N ARG A 109 0.24 -18.77 -5.25
CA ARG A 109 -1.01 -18.08 -4.93
C ARG A 109 -1.14 -17.89 -3.43
N GLY A 110 -1.14 -16.63 -3.01
CA GLY A 110 -1.42 -16.25 -1.61
C GLY A 110 -2.92 -16.27 -1.31
N ALA A 111 -3.26 -16.54 -0.05
CA ALA A 111 -4.65 -16.56 0.41
C ALA A 111 -5.21 -15.13 0.71
N GLY A 112 -4.57 -14.07 0.24
CA GLY A 112 -5.04 -12.70 0.36
C GLY A 112 -4.71 -11.98 1.66
N ALA A 113 -3.89 -12.54 2.54
CA ALA A 113 -3.49 -11.89 3.78
C ALA A 113 -2.54 -10.71 3.52
N PHE A 114 -2.94 -9.50 3.89
CA PHE A 114 -2.17 -8.26 3.70
C PHE A 114 -0.76 -8.33 4.32
N VAL A 115 -0.61 -9.04 5.45
CA VAL A 115 0.69 -9.26 6.07
C VAL A 115 1.70 -9.98 5.17
N CYS A 116 1.23 -10.76 4.19
CA CYS A 116 2.09 -11.46 3.23
C CYS A 116 2.75 -10.52 2.22
N GLY A 117 2.33 -9.25 2.13
CA GLY A 117 3.07 -8.18 1.45
C GLY A 117 4.41 -7.83 2.13
N GLU A 118 4.61 -8.18 3.40
CA GLU A 118 5.90 -8.05 4.09
C GLU A 118 6.86 -9.15 3.62
N GLY A 119 8.08 -8.78 3.21
CA GLY A 119 8.98 -9.68 2.49
C GLY A 119 9.30 -10.99 3.20
N SER A 120 9.49 -11.00 4.52
CA SER A 120 9.78 -12.25 5.25
C SER A 120 8.53 -13.11 5.50
N ALA A 121 7.36 -12.49 5.59
CA ALA A 121 6.09 -13.21 5.63
C ALA A 121 5.77 -13.84 4.28
N LEU A 122 6.04 -13.10 3.19
CA LEU A 122 5.87 -13.57 1.82
C LEU A 122 6.75 -14.79 1.52
N THR A 123 8.05 -14.74 1.85
CA THR A 123 8.94 -15.89 1.67
C THR A 123 8.51 -17.08 2.50
N ALA A 124 8.10 -16.88 3.75
CA ALA A 124 7.56 -17.95 4.59
C ALA A 124 6.29 -18.60 3.98
N SER A 125 5.43 -17.79 3.38
CA SER A 125 4.22 -18.27 2.71
C SER A 125 4.55 -19.09 1.46
N ILE A 126 5.52 -18.68 0.64
CA ILE A 126 6.01 -19.49 -0.51
C ILE A 126 6.56 -20.83 -0.02
N GLU A 127 7.25 -20.87 1.10
CA GLU A 127 7.80 -22.08 1.73
C GLU A 127 6.73 -23.00 2.35
N GLY A 128 5.45 -22.65 2.25
CA GLY A 128 4.35 -23.42 2.86
C GLY A 128 4.24 -23.24 4.37
N LYS A 129 4.95 -22.25 4.93
CA LYS A 129 4.89 -21.91 6.36
C LYS A 129 3.81 -20.83 6.58
N ARG A 130 3.46 -20.62 7.87
CA ARG A 130 2.59 -19.50 8.23
C ARG A 130 3.23 -18.18 7.84
N GLY A 131 2.50 -17.33 7.11
CA GLY A 131 2.94 -16.01 6.62
C GLY A 131 3.14 -15.00 7.76
N MET A 132 4.14 -15.21 8.58
CA MET A 132 4.49 -14.35 9.71
C MET A 132 5.86 -13.72 9.51
N PRO A 133 6.00 -12.40 9.75
CA PRO A 133 7.27 -11.70 9.68
C PRO A 133 8.30 -12.26 10.67
N ARG A 134 9.57 -12.16 10.29
CA ARG A 134 10.70 -12.45 11.19
C ARG A 134 11.45 -11.18 11.58
N VAL A 135 12.25 -11.28 12.65
CA VAL A 135 13.17 -10.22 13.08
C VAL A 135 14.23 -9.98 11.99
N LYS A 136 14.62 -8.75 11.79
CA LYS A 136 15.70 -8.33 10.89
C LYS A 136 16.77 -7.60 11.71
N PRO A 137 18.08 -7.88 11.52
CA PRO A 137 18.69 -8.83 10.60
C PRO A 137 18.45 -10.29 11.00
N PRO A 138 18.67 -11.28 10.08
CA PRO A 138 19.15 -11.11 8.70
C PRO A 138 18.08 -10.56 7.77
N ARG A 139 18.52 -9.87 6.69
CA ARG A 139 17.65 -9.32 5.65
C ARG A 139 17.36 -10.35 4.56
N THR A 140 16.31 -10.17 3.80
CA THR A 140 15.94 -11.05 2.68
C THR A 140 17.03 -11.17 1.61
N VAL A 141 17.83 -10.12 1.43
CA VAL A 141 18.99 -10.12 0.52
C VAL A 141 20.14 -11.02 0.97
N GLU A 142 20.14 -11.43 2.23
CA GLU A 142 21.12 -12.33 2.85
C GLU A 142 20.52 -13.72 3.03
N HIS A 143 19.39 -13.79 3.71
CA HIS A 143 18.61 -14.97 4.05
C HIS A 143 17.14 -14.74 3.72
N GLY A 144 16.73 -15.05 2.50
CA GLY A 144 15.38 -14.89 1.98
C GLY A 144 14.65 -16.23 1.83
N LEU A 145 14.17 -16.49 0.61
CA LEU A 145 13.45 -17.70 0.25
C LEU A 145 14.37 -18.93 0.40
N PHE A 146 13.89 -19.96 1.07
CA PHE A 146 14.63 -21.18 1.41
C PHE A 146 15.99 -20.88 2.04
N ASP A 147 16.02 -19.88 2.91
CA ASP A 147 17.23 -19.39 3.59
C ASP A 147 18.37 -18.93 2.65
N SER A 148 18.06 -18.57 1.43
CA SER A 148 19.01 -18.18 0.39
C SER A 148 18.88 -16.68 0.04
N PRO A 149 19.96 -16.05 -0.46
CA PRO A 149 19.90 -14.66 -0.88
C PRO A 149 18.80 -14.41 -1.91
N THR A 150 17.93 -13.45 -1.65
CA THR A 150 16.72 -13.23 -2.46
C THR A 150 16.56 -11.75 -2.82
N VAL A 151 16.40 -11.47 -4.11
CA VAL A 151 15.88 -10.18 -4.60
C VAL A 151 14.37 -10.22 -4.52
N LEU A 152 13.79 -9.36 -3.69
CA LEU A 152 12.35 -9.17 -3.61
C LEU A 152 11.99 -7.76 -4.03
N ASN A 153 11.25 -7.62 -5.12
CA ASN A 153 10.73 -6.37 -5.65
C ASN A 153 9.23 -6.48 -5.95
N ASN A 154 8.58 -5.33 -6.06
CA ASN A 154 7.18 -5.20 -6.43
C ASN A 154 6.98 -5.40 -7.95
N VAL A 155 5.77 -5.71 -8.38
CA VAL A 155 5.36 -5.89 -9.79
C VAL A 155 5.71 -4.67 -10.65
N GLU A 156 5.29 -3.47 -10.23
CA GLU A 156 5.57 -2.22 -10.94
C GLU A 156 7.07 -1.96 -11.08
N THR A 157 7.87 -2.33 -10.07
CA THR A 157 9.32 -2.21 -10.13
C THR A 157 9.91 -3.07 -11.25
N TYR A 158 9.51 -4.34 -11.35
CA TYR A 158 9.98 -5.21 -12.43
C TYR A 158 9.49 -4.74 -13.80
N ALA A 159 8.26 -4.28 -13.92
CA ALA A 159 7.71 -3.77 -15.18
C ALA A 159 8.45 -2.55 -15.73
N ASN A 160 9.12 -1.76 -14.88
CA ASN A 160 9.93 -0.63 -15.32
C ASN A 160 11.31 -1.03 -15.85
N VAL A 161 11.85 -2.17 -15.43
CA VAL A 161 13.23 -2.59 -15.74
C VAL A 161 13.50 -2.69 -17.25
N PRO A 162 12.66 -3.34 -18.08
CA PRO A 162 12.93 -3.44 -19.53
C PRO A 162 13.07 -2.09 -20.20
N SER A 163 12.19 -1.14 -19.87
CA SER A 163 12.25 0.21 -20.43
C SER A 163 13.52 0.95 -20.02
N ILE A 164 13.97 0.77 -18.79
CA ILE A 164 15.22 1.39 -18.30
C ILE A 164 16.44 0.82 -19.04
N ILE A 165 16.47 -0.50 -19.25
CA ILE A 165 17.56 -1.14 -20.00
C ILE A 165 17.57 -0.69 -21.46
N THR A 166 16.42 -0.65 -22.10
CA THR A 166 16.30 -0.30 -23.53
C THR A 166 16.57 1.18 -23.81
N ARG A 167 16.08 2.08 -22.96
CA ARG A 167 16.15 3.53 -23.14
C ARG A 167 17.31 4.19 -22.41
N GLY A 168 17.91 3.49 -21.47
CA GLY A 168 19.04 3.96 -20.66
C GLY A 168 18.65 4.66 -19.35
N ALA A 169 19.61 4.70 -18.43
CA ALA A 169 19.42 5.27 -17.10
C ALA A 169 19.15 6.78 -17.13
N GLU A 170 19.77 7.50 -18.04
CA GLU A 170 19.60 8.97 -18.16
C GLU A 170 18.18 9.33 -18.63
N TRP A 171 17.60 8.53 -19.51
CA TRP A 171 16.19 8.67 -19.87
C TRP A 171 15.28 8.58 -18.64
N PHE A 172 15.50 7.56 -17.80
CA PHE A 172 14.67 7.34 -16.60
C PHE A 172 14.87 8.46 -15.56
N LYS A 173 16.10 8.93 -15.37
CA LYS A 173 16.41 10.06 -14.50
C LYS A 173 15.81 11.39 -14.98
N GLY A 174 15.61 11.54 -16.29
CA GLY A 174 14.98 12.72 -16.87
C GLY A 174 13.48 12.80 -16.63
N ILE A 175 12.85 11.76 -16.07
CA ILE A 175 11.43 11.73 -15.72
C ILE A 175 11.31 11.79 -14.19
N GLY A 176 10.39 12.60 -13.70
CA GLY A 176 10.18 12.76 -12.25
C GLY A 176 11.15 13.76 -11.61
N VAL A 177 11.49 13.54 -10.36
CA VAL A 177 12.36 14.40 -9.56
C VAL A 177 13.66 13.69 -9.17
N GLU A 178 14.71 14.44 -8.86
CA GLU A 178 16.08 13.94 -8.64
C GLU A 178 16.15 12.70 -7.72
N LYS A 179 15.46 12.74 -6.56
CA LYS A 179 15.48 11.65 -5.58
C LYS A 179 14.40 10.59 -5.77
N SER A 180 13.49 10.84 -6.70
CA SER A 180 12.40 9.93 -7.05
C SER A 180 12.21 9.96 -8.57
N PRO A 181 13.16 9.38 -9.34
CA PRO A 181 13.07 9.36 -10.80
C PRO A 181 11.99 8.39 -11.30
N GLY A 182 11.52 8.63 -12.51
CA GLY A 182 10.54 7.80 -13.21
C GLY A 182 9.10 8.23 -12.95
N THR A 183 8.21 7.32 -13.26
CA THR A 183 6.76 7.45 -13.06
C THR A 183 6.26 6.60 -11.90
N LYS A 184 5.04 6.88 -11.46
CA LYS A 184 4.33 6.05 -10.49
C LYS A 184 2.87 5.91 -10.90
N ALA A 185 2.38 4.68 -10.87
CA ALA A 185 0.97 4.40 -11.02
C ALA A 185 0.23 4.66 -9.69
N PHE A 186 -0.88 5.41 -9.76
CA PHE A 186 -1.78 5.65 -8.64
C PHE A 186 -3.18 5.17 -8.96
N ALA A 187 -3.81 4.50 -7.98
CA ALA A 187 -5.23 4.19 -8.02
C ALA A 187 -6.00 5.29 -7.29
N ILE A 188 -6.83 6.03 -8.02
CA ILE A 188 -7.64 7.12 -7.47
C ILE A 188 -9.06 6.62 -7.24
N THR A 189 -9.53 6.73 -6.00
CA THR A 189 -10.87 6.28 -5.58
C THR A 189 -11.49 7.28 -4.60
N GLY A 190 -12.72 6.99 -4.16
CA GLY A 190 -13.44 7.82 -3.17
C GLY A 190 -14.33 8.87 -3.81
N ASP A 191 -14.38 10.05 -3.21
CA ASP A 191 -15.25 11.17 -3.59
C ASP A 191 -14.68 12.03 -4.71
N ILE A 192 -14.19 11.40 -5.76
CA ILE A 192 -13.61 12.06 -6.93
C ILE A 192 -14.47 11.79 -8.18
N GLU A 193 -14.47 12.72 -9.13
CA GLU A 193 -15.31 12.60 -10.33
C GLU A 193 -14.87 11.41 -11.18
N ASN A 194 -13.58 11.33 -11.52
CA ASN A 194 -13.01 10.24 -12.32
C ASN A 194 -12.20 9.30 -11.43
N THR A 195 -12.76 8.12 -11.16
CA THR A 195 -12.04 7.04 -10.48
C THR A 195 -11.30 6.18 -11.48
N GLY A 196 -10.12 5.67 -11.12
CA GLY A 196 -9.35 4.80 -12.01
C GLY A 196 -7.89 4.69 -11.67
N LEU A 197 -7.14 4.12 -12.62
CA LEU A 197 -5.69 4.01 -12.55
C LEU A 197 -5.07 5.08 -13.45
N ILE A 198 -4.12 5.81 -12.89
CA ILE A 198 -3.32 6.81 -13.61
C ILE A 198 -1.84 6.51 -13.47
N GLU A 199 -1.04 6.95 -14.44
CA GLU A 199 0.41 6.96 -14.33
C GLU A 199 0.90 8.39 -14.56
N VAL A 200 1.66 8.91 -13.59
CA VAL A 200 2.20 10.27 -13.62
C VAL A 200 3.69 10.29 -13.29
N PRO A 201 4.46 11.29 -13.78
CA PRO A 201 5.81 11.50 -13.29
C PRO A 201 5.85 11.68 -11.78
N MET A 202 6.87 11.12 -11.14
CA MET A 202 7.10 11.40 -9.72
C MET A 202 7.34 12.90 -9.52
N GLY A 203 6.70 13.47 -8.49
CA GLY A 203 6.73 14.91 -8.25
C GLY A 203 5.55 15.69 -8.84
N THR A 204 4.64 15.04 -9.61
CA THR A 204 3.33 15.62 -9.93
C THR A 204 2.63 15.97 -8.63
N THR A 205 2.00 17.14 -8.55
CA THR A 205 1.37 17.61 -7.31
C THR A 205 0.06 16.89 -7.04
N LEU A 206 -0.29 16.82 -5.76
CA LEU A 206 -1.57 16.25 -5.36
C LEU A 206 -2.75 17.04 -5.99
N ARG A 207 -2.60 18.35 -6.19
CA ARG A 207 -3.60 19.21 -6.85
C ARG A 207 -3.84 18.79 -8.29
N GLU A 208 -2.77 18.62 -9.07
CA GLU A 208 -2.86 18.16 -10.48
C GLU A 208 -3.54 16.79 -10.55
N VAL A 209 -3.18 15.87 -9.65
CA VAL A 209 -3.80 14.53 -9.61
C VAL A 209 -5.29 14.61 -9.30
N ILE A 210 -5.71 15.41 -8.32
CA ILE A 210 -7.12 15.49 -7.92
C ILE A 210 -7.97 16.28 -8.92
N TYR A 211 -7.50 17.44 -9.36
CA TYR A 211 -8.33 18.36 -10.13
C TYR A 211 -8.15 18.22 -11.65
N ASP A 212 -6.91 18.13 -12.14
CA ASP A 212 -6.65 18.11 -13.58
C ASP A 212 -6.89 16.70 -14.15
N VAL A 213 -6.43 15.67 -13.44
CA VAL A 213 -6.60 14.27 -13.88
C VAL A 213 -7.91 13.69 -13.35
N GLY A 214 -8.16 13.83 -12.06
CA GLY A 214 -9.33 13.27 -11.36
C GLY A 214 -10.63 14.03 -11.60
N GLY A 215 -10.58 15.23 -12.20
CA GLY A 215 -11.77 16.04 -12.51
C GLY A 215 -12.41 16.74 -11.31
N GLY A 216 -11.72 16.72 -10.15
CA GLY A 216 -12.19 17.35 -8.92
C GLY A 216 -13.14 16.48 -8.09
N ILE A 217 -13.76 17.10 -7.10
CA ILE A 217 -14.60 16.40 -6.14
C ILE A 217 -15.98 16.12 -6.73
N ARG A 218 -16.44 14.89 -6.61
CA ARG A 218 -17.72 14.41 -7.16
C ARG A 218 -18.90 15.31 -6.74
N GLY A 219 -19.72 15.64 -7.73
CA GLY A 219 -20.93 16.43 -7.53
C GLY A 219 -20.67 17.86 -7.05
N GLY A 220 -19.50 18.43 -7.32
CA GLY A 220 -19.14 19.79 -6.90
C GLY A 220 -18.94 19.95 -5.40
N GLY A 221 -18.69 18.89 -4.65
CA GLY A 221 -18.34 18.89 -3.25
C GLY A 221 -17.01 19.62 -2.97
N LYS A 222 -16.72 19.85 -1.69
CA LYS A 222 -15.43 20.44 -1.28
C LYS A 222 -14.44 19.34 -0.92
N PHE A 223 -13.19 19.50 -1.36
CA PHE A 223 -12.10 18.64 -0.93
C PHE A 223 -11.90 18.78 0.58
N LYS A 224 -11.78 17.67 1.26
CA LYS A 224 -11.48 17.61 2.69
C LYS A 224 -10.11 16.99 2.95
N ALA A 225 -9.88 15.82 2.41
CA ALA A 225 -8.65 15.09 2.62
C ALA A 225 -8.45 13.99 1.58
N VAL A 226 -7.25 13.45 1.52
CA VAL A 226 -6.93 12.21 0.81
C VAL A 226 -6.12 11.28 1.71
N GLN A 227 -6.54 10.03 1.79
CA GLN A 227 -5.70 8.98 2.36
C GLN A 227 -4.75 8.47 1.28
N ILE A 228 -3.45 8.51 1.54
CA ILE A 228 -2.40 8.03 0.65
C ILE A 228 -1.59 6.92 1.31
N GLY A 229 -1.19 5.91 0.54
CA GLY A 229 -0.36 4.79 1.01
C GLY A 229 -1.14 3.67 1.68
N GLY A 230 -2.45 3.61 1.44
CA GLY A 230 -3.33 2.58 1.94
C GLY A 230 -3.56 2.61 3.45
N PRO A 231 -3.93 1.45 4.04
CA PRO A 231 -4.27 1.36 5.46
C PRO A 231 -3.12 1.68 6.42
N SER A 232 -1.90 1.68 5.93
CA SER A 232 -0.68 2.00 6.70
C SER A 232 -0.16 3.40 6.40
N GLY A 233 -0.84 4.15 5.54
CA GLY A 233 -0.46 5.49 5.10
C GLY A 233 -0.94 6.58 6.04
N GLY A 234 -1.10 7.78 5.48
CA GLY A 234 -1.55 8.95 6.23
C GLY A 234 -2.52 9.80 5.44
N THR A 235 -3.11 10.76 6.13
CA THR A 235 -4.09 11.68 5.57
C THR A 235 -3.43 13.02 5.26
N LEU A 236 -3.55 13.47 4.00
CA LEU A 236 -3.17 14.79 3.52
C LEU A 236 -4.42 15.66 3.36
N THR A 237 -4.26 16.97 3.53
CA THR A 237 -5.38 17.94 3.56
C THR A 237 -5.19 19.06 2.55
N GLU A 238 -6.07 20.05 2.55
CA GLU A 238 -6.02 21.18 1.61
C GLU A 238 -4.67 21.92 1.59
N LYS A 239 -4.01 22.04 2.73
CA LYS A 239 -2.67 22.64 2.83
C LYS A 239 -1.58 21.86 2.10
N ASP A 240 -1.84 20.58 1.80
CA ASP A 240 -0.90 19.67 1.17
C ASP A 240 -1.18 19.49 -0.33
N LEU A 241 -2.16 20.22 -0.91
CA LEU A 241 -2.54 20.08 -2.32
C LEU A 241 -1.37 20.35 -3.29
N ASP A 242 -0.50 21.28 -2.97
CA ASP A 242 0.66 21.63 -3.79
C ASP A 242 1.91 20.79 -3.43
N LEU A 243 1.74 19.77 -2.59
CA LEU A 243 2.80 18.83 -2.24
C LEU A 243 3.14 17.94 -3.46
N PRO A 244 4.41 17.88 -3.88
CA PRO A 244 4.82 16.93 -4.91
C PRO A 244 4.72 15.49 -4.40
N LEU A 245 4.14 14.61 -5.20
CA LEU A 245 4.03 13.18 -4.89
C LEU A 245 5.37 12.48 -5.16
N ASP A 246 6.32 12.70 -4.28
CA ASP A 246 7.59 11.98 -4.20
C ASP A 246 7.79 11.36 -2.81
N PHE A 247 8.72 10.41 -2.69
CA PHE A 247 8.91 9.66 -1.44
C PHE A 247 9.32 10.52 -0.25
N ASP A 248 10.16 11.54 -0.48
CA ASP A 248 10.68 12.40 0.59
C ASP A 248 9.64 13.41 1.05
N SER A 249 8.94 14.06 0.11
CA SER A 249 7.95 15.11 0.39
C SER A 249 6.73 14.54 1.11
N VAL A 250 6.17 13.44 0.62
CA VAL A 250 5.03 12.75 1.25
C VAL A 250 5.40 12.25 2.65
N LYS A 251 6.62 11.73 2.83
CA LYS A 251 7.12 11.31 4.14
C LYS A 251 7.25 12.47 5.13
N LYS A 252 7.75 13.64 4.68
CA LYS A 252 7.85 14.85 5.51
C LYS A 252 6.48 15.38 5.94
N ALA A 253 5.45 15.22 5.10
CA ALA A 253 4.08 15.55 5.44
C ALA A 253 3.43 14.57 6.45
N GLY A 254 4.12 13.47 6.80
CA GLY A 254 3.64 12.47 7.76
C GLY A 254 2.79 11.36 7.14
N ALA A 255 2.92 11.17 5.82
CA ALA A 255 2.26 10.11 5.08
C ALA A 255 3.30 9.23 4.34
N MET A 256 2.86 8.33 3.49
CA MET A 256 3.72 7.53 2.61
C MET A 256 3.04 7.28 1.28
N ILE A 257 3.79 7.15 0.20
CA ILE A 257 3.24 6.76 -1.11
C ILE A 257 2.69 5.33 -1.07
N GLY A 258 3.40 4.43 -0.38
CA GLY A 258 3.00 3.04 -0.19
C GLY A 258 2.72 2.32 -1.51
N SER A 259 1.55 1.71 -1.60
CA SER A 259 1.04 1.04 -2.80
C SER A 259 0.67 2.01 -3.93
N GLY A 260 0.44 3.30 -3.64
CA GLY A 260 -0.07 4.27 -4.60
C GLY A 260 -1.60 4.39 -4.60
N GLY A 261 -2.28 3.81 -3.62
CA GLY A 261 -3.71 4.05 -3.42
C GLY A 261 -3.98 5.46 -2.91
N LEU A 262 -4.92 6.16 -3.54
CA LEU A 262 -5.41 7.49 -3.18
C LEU A 262 -6.92 7.42 -2.96
N VAL A 263 -7.37 7.59 -1.72
CA VAL A 263 -8.79 7.64 -1.38
C VAL A 263 -9.17 9.08 -1.06
N VAL A 264 -9.84 9.72 -2.00
CA VAL A 264 -10.25 11.12 -1.89
C VAL A 264 -11.53 11.23 -1.07
N MET A 265 -11.60 12.21 -0.18
CA MET A 265 -12.70 12.43 0.75
C MET A 265 -13.21 13.88 0.66
N ASN A 266 -14.52 14.04 0.69
CA ASN A 266 -15.19 15.32 0.64
C ASN A 266 -15.59 15.83 2.05
N ASP A 267 -16.18 17.02 2.10
CA ASP A 267 -16.64 17.68 3.33
C ASP A 267 -17.72 16.90 4.11
N LYS A 268 -18.35 15.89 3.51
CA LYS A 268 -19.37 15.02 4.14
C LYS A 268 -18.75 13.76 4.77
N THR A 269 -17.45 13.58 4.69
CA THR A 269 -16.76 12.42 5.26
C THR A 269 -16.41 12.67 6.73
N CYS A 270 -16.72 11.73 7.62
CA CYS A 270 -16.32 11.77 9.02
C CYS A 270 -14.91 11.17 9.19
N MET A 271 -13.96 11.96 9.67
CA MET A 271 -12.56 11.51 9.79
C MET A 271 -12.34 10.52 10.93
N VAL A 272 -13.22 10.53 11.95
CA VAL A 272 -13.20 9.52 13.02
C VAL A 272 -13.63 8.15 12.50
N GLU A 273 -14.67 8.12 11.65
CA GLU A 273 -15.12 6.89 11.01
C GLU A 273 -14.08 6.35 10.01
N VAL A 274 -13.38 7.23 9.29
CA VAL A 274 -12.25 6.86 8.42
C VAL A 274 -11.14 6.20 9.24
N ALA A 275 -10.77 6.80 10.36
CA ALA A 275 -9.76 6.21 11.26
C ALA A 275 -10.19 4.84 11.80
N ARG A 276 -11.47 4.70 12.21
CA ARG A 276 -12.04 3.43 12.65
C ARG A 276 -12.00 2.37 11.54
N PHE A 277 -12.37 2.74 10.32
CA PHE A 277 -12.35 1.85 9.16
C PHE A 277 -10.95 1.28 8.90
N PHE A 278 -9.93 2.13 8.83
CA PHE A 278 -8.55 1.68 8.61
C PHE A 278 -7.99 0.89 9.79
N MET A 279 -8.35 1.26 11.02
CA MET A 279 -7.93 0.49 12.20
C MET A 279 -8.57 -0.90 12.23
N ASN A 280 -9.85 -1.02 11.86
CA ASN A 280 -10.54 -2.30 11.74
C ASN A 280 -9.86 -3.19 10.69
N PHE A 281 -9.53 -2.63 9.53
CA PHE A 281 -8.77 -3.36 8.51
C PHE A 281 -7.44 -3.86 9.07
N THR A 282 -6.64 -2.98 9.66
CA THR A 282 -5.30 -3.32 10.16
C THR A 282 -5.34 -4.35 11.30
N GLN A 283 -6.33 -4.25 12.18
CA GLN A 283 -6.55 -5.21 13.25
C GLN A 283 -6.87 -6.61 12.70
N ASN A 284 -7.74 -6.70 11.70
CA ASN A 284 -8.10 -7.96 11.04
C ASN A 284 -6.93 -8.58 10.28
N GLU A 285 -6.04 -7.76 9.71
CA GLU A 285 -4.87 -8.18 8.94
C GLU A 285 -3.63 -8.42 9.81
N SER A 286 -3.72 -8.22 11.12
CA SER A 286 -2.62 -8.54 12.04
C SER A 286 -2.37 -10.04 12.08
N CYS A 287 -1.11 -10.45 11.86
CA CYS A 287 -0.73 -11.87 11.98
C CYS A 287 -0.77 -12.39 13.43
N GLY A 288 -0.97 -11.53 14.42
CA GLY A 288 -1.05 -11.86 15.83
C GLY A 288 0.29 -12.20 16.52
N LYS A 289 1.43 -12.15 15.81
CA LYS A 289 2.72 -12.60 16.35
C LYS A 289 3.23 -11.74 17.51
N CYS A 290 3.23 -10.42 17.38
CA CYS A 290 3.73 -9.53 18.42
C CYS A 290 2.58 -8.86 19.19
N VAL A 291 2.71 -8.82 20.52
CA VAL A 291 1.70 -8.27 21.44
C VAL A 291 1.32 -6.82 21.10
N PRO A 292 2.27 -5.90 20.84
CA PRO A 292 1.91 -4.50 20.57
C PRO A 292 0.96 -4.35 19.37
N CYS A 293 1.17 -5.09 18.29
CA CYS A 293 0.28 -5.07 17.13
C CYS A 293 -1.05 -5.76 17.45
N ARG A 294 -1.02 -7.01 17.97
CA ARG A 294 -2.22 -7.81 18.23
C ARG A 294 -3.19 -7.13 19.19
N GLU A 295 -2.68 -6.75 20.37
CA GLU A 295 -3.51 -6.15 21.41
C GLU A 295 -3.70 -4.64 21.22
N GLY A 296 -2.64 -3.93 20.80
CA GLY A 296 -2.70 -2.48 20.64
C GLY A 296 -3.69 -2.05 19.55
N THR A 297 -3.67 -2.68 18.38
CA THR A 297 -4.63 -2.34 17.30
C THR A 297 -6.07 -2.65 17.73
N ARG A 298 -6.28 -3.73 18.47
CA ARG A 298 -7.59 -4.07 19.02
C ARG A 298 -8.09 -3.01 20.00
N ARG A 299 -7.24 -2.57 20.94
CA ARG A 299 -7.60 -1.52 21.91
C ARG A 299 -7.89 -0.19 21.24
N MET A 300 -7.08 0.19 20.24
CA MET A 300 -7.37 1.40 19.46
C MET A 300 -8.71 1.30 18.73
N LEU A 301 -9.02 0.15 18.13
CA LEU A 301 -10.31 -0.07 17.47
C LEU A 301 -11.48 0.05 18.45
N GLU A 302 -11.41 -0.58 19.62
CA GLU A 302 -12.45 -0.52 20.68
C GLU A 302 -12.70 0.95 21.12
N ILE A 303 -11.65 1.77 21.22
CA ILE A 303 -11.79 3.20 21.54
C ILE A 303 -12.50 3.95 20.40
N LEU A 304 -12.06 3.74 19.16
CA LEU A 304 -12.69 4.39 17.99
C LEU A 304 -14.16 3.97 17.83
N GLU A 305 -14.49 2.71 18.04
CA GLU A 305 -15.86 2.20 18.00
C GLU A 305 -16.73 2.86 19.06
N ARG A 306 -16.24 3.02 20.31
CA ARG A 306 -17.04 3.71 21.34
C ARG A 306 -17.20 5.20 21.04
N ILE A 307 -16.20 5.86 20.44
CA ILE A 307 -16.31 7.28 20.03
C ILE A 307 -17.41 7.46 18.97
N VAL A 308 -17.41 6.67 17.91
CA VAL A 308 -18.43 6.77 16.85
C VAL A 308 -19.82 6.29 17.31
N ALA A 309 -19.88 5.47 18.35
CA ALA A 309 -21.12 5.05 19.00
C ALA A 309 -21.70 6.09 19.98
N GLY A 310 -21.01 7.23 20.18
CA GLY A 310 -21.43 8.28 21.12
C GLY A 310 -21.02 8.07 22.58
N ASN A 311 -20.25 7.03 22.86
CA ASN A 311 -19.78 6.65 24.18
C ASN A 311 -18.32 7.03 24.42
N GLY A 312 -17.77 7.93 23.58
CA GLY A 312 -16.40 8.44 23.76
C GLY A 312 -16.26 9.19 25.10
N GLU A 313 -15.10 9.05 25.72
CA GLU A 313 -14.79 9.59 27.03
C GLU A 313 -13.66 10.62 26.96
N PRO A 314 -13.64 11.63 27.85
CA PRO A 314 -12.49 12.52 28.00
C PRO A 314 -11.20 11.72 28.20
N GLY A 315 -10.14 12.04 27.45
CA GLY A 315 -8.86 11.32 27.50
C GLY A 315 -8.70 10.25 26.40
N ASP A 316 -9.75 9.89 25.67
CA ASP A 316 -9.67 8.90 24.58
C ASP A 316 -8.66 9.28 23.50
N ILE A 317 -8.57 10.56 23.15
CA ILE A 317 -7.62 11.06 22.15
C ILE A 317 -6.19 10.83 22.62
N ASP A 318 -5.89 11.16 23.87
CA ASP A 318 -4.55 11.02 24.43
C ASP A 318 -4.16 9.56 24.55
N LEU A 319 -5.11 8.70 24.96
CA LEU A 319 -4.91 7.25 25.03
C LEU A 319 -4.67 6.65 23.61
N LEU A 320 -5.38 7.10 22.57
CA LEU A 320 -5.11 6.69 21.20
C LEU A 320 -3.70 7.06 20.74
N LEU A 321 -3.22 8.25 21.09
CA LEU A 321 -1.86 8.70 20.75
C LEU A 321 -0.78 7.93 21.49
N GLU A 322 -0.98 7.63 22.79
CA GLU A 322 -0.06 6.79 23.60
C GLU A 322 0.03 5.37 23.06
N LEU A 323 -1.11 4.75 22.74
CA LEU A 323 -1.14 3.43 22.13
C LEU A 323 -0.45 3.44 20.75
N ALA A 324 -0.67 4.48 19.94
CA ALA A 324 -0.06 4.63 18.63
C ALA A 324 1.47 4.68 18.71
N GLU A 325 2.01 5.47 19.64
CA GLU A 325 3.45 5.56 19.89
C GLU A 325 4.02 4.21 20.34
N THR A 326 3.37 3.56 21.32
CA THR A 326 3.77 2.25 21.82
C THR A 326 3.81 1.20 20.71
N ILE A 327 2.76 1.10 19.89
CA ILE A 327 2.68 0.15 18.77
C ILE A 327 3.79 0.43 17.76
N SER A 328 3.95 1.69 17.36
CA SER A 328 4.95 2.10 16.37
C SER A 328 6.38 1.79 16.82
N ALA A 329 6.70 2.04 18.09
CA ALA A 329 8.03 1.82 18.65
C ALA A 329 8.37 0.33 18.84
N THR A 330 7.38 -0.50 19.17
CA THR A 330 7.63 -1.87 19.66
C THR A 330 7.14 -3.00 18.75
N ALA A 331 6.34 -2.70 17.73
CA ALA A 331 5.90 -3.70 16.76
C ALA A 331 7.06 -4.25 15.91
N LEU A 332 6.95 -5.53 15.53
CA LEU A 332 8.01 -6.26 14.85
C LEU A 332 8.21 -5.83 13.39
N CYS A 333 7.14 -5.65 12.64
CA CYS A 333 7.18 -5.44 11.18
C CYS A 333 6.55 -4.12 10.76
N GLY A 334 6.66 -3.80 9.44
CA GLY A 334 6.11 -2.57 8.88
C GLY A 334 4.61 -2.40 9.11
N LEU A 335 3.81 -3.46 8.97
CA LEU A 335 2.37 -3.42 9.21
C LEU A 335 2.07 -2.90 10.63
N GLY A 336 2.66 -3.53 11.66
CA GLY A 336 2.44 -3.10 13.04
C GLY A 336 2.97 -1.69 13.31
N LYS A 337 4.16 -1.35 12.82
CA LYS A 337 4.77 -0.04 13.04
C LYS A 337 3.99 1.12 12.43
N SER A 338 3.27 0.89 11.35
CA SER A 338 2.46 1.90 10.67
C SER A 338 0.95 1.75 10.90
N ALA A 339 0.54 0.74 11.68
CA ALA A 339 -0.88 0.42 11.94
C ALA A 339 -1.70 1.63 12.42
N ALA A 340 -1.12 2.44 13.28
CA ALA A 340 -1.77 3.59 13.87
C ALA A 340 -1.68 4.89 13.04
N SER A 341 -0.93 4.88 11.92
CA SER A 341 -0.69 6.11 11.13
C SER A 341 -1.96 6.82 10.66
N PRO A 342 -3.01 6.13 10.18
CA PRO A 342 -4.27 6.80 9.82
C PRO A 342 -4.93 7.50 11.01
N VAL A 343 -4.90 6.87 12.19
CA VAL A 343 -5.48 7.45 13.42
C VAL A 343 -4.71 8.70 13.85
N VAL A 344 -3.38 8.61 13.89
CA VAL A 344 -2.52 9.76 14.27
C VAL A 344 -2.69 10.91 13.29
N SER A 345 -2.72 10.64 11.98
CA SER A 345 -2.86 11.70 10.97
C SER A 345 -4.25 12.35 10.97
N THR A 346 -5.31 11.58 11.23
CA THR A 346 -6.67 12.15 11.36
C THR A 346 -6.83 12.93 12.64
N ILE A 347 -6.29 12.50 13.78
CA ILE A 347 -6.28 13.29 15.01
C ILE A 347 -5.51 14.59 14.81
N LYS A 348 -4.32 14.54 14.18
CA LYS A 348 -3.49 15.72 13.93
C LYS A 348 -4.20 16.79 13.08
N ASN A 349 -4.94 16.37 12.06
CA ASN A 349 -5.55 17.28 11.08
C ASN A 349 -7.01 17.62 11.38
N PHE A 350 -7.73 16.82 12.18
CA PHE A 350 -9.16 16.92 12.44
C PHE A 350 -9.51 16.62 13.90
N ARG A 351 -8.67 17.13 14.83
CA ARG A 351 -8.88 16.93 16.27
C ARG A 351 -10.24 17.43 16.74
N ASP A 352 -10.71 18.52 16.16
CA ASP A 352 -12.02 19.14 16.42
C ASP A 352 -13.18 18.16 16.14
N GLU A 353 -13.07 17.32 15.12
CA GLU A 353 -14.09 16.28 14.86
C GLU A 353 -14.12 15.22 15.97
N TYR A 354 -12.95 14.81 16.49
CA TYR A 354 -12.88 13.88 17.62
C TYR A 354 -13.48 14.50 18.88
N GLU A 355 -13.14 15.76 19.16
CA GLU A 355 -13.69 16.49 20.31
C GLU A 355 -15.20 16.67 20.22
N ALA A 356 -15.74 16.96 19.03
CA ALA A 356 -17.18 17.03 18.80
C ALA A 356 -17.88 15.70 19.06
N HIS A 357 -17.28 14.56 18.63
CA HIS A 357 -17.83 13.22 18.92
C HIS A 357 -17.80 12.90 20.42
N ILE A 358 -16.72 13.25 21.11
CA ILE A 358 -16.51 12.92 22.52
C ILE A 358 -17.30 13.85 23.43
N ASN A 359 -17.15 15.18 23.27
CA ASN A 359 -17.69 16.16 24.22
C ASN A 359 -19.10 16.61 23.87
N GLU A 360 -19.40 16.83 22.57
CA GLU A 360 -20.69 17.31 22.12
C GLU A 360 -21.67 16.18 21.75
N LYS A 361 -21.20 14.94 21.70
CA LYS A 361 -21.94 13.77 21.22
C LYS A 361 -22.58 14.03 19.84
N ARG A 362 -21.80 14.66 18.95
CA ARG A 362 -22.22 15.10 17.62
C ARG A 362 -21.20 14.68 16.56
N CYS A 363 -21.68 14.13 15.46
CA CYS A 363 -20.86 13.90 14.27
C CYS A 363 -21.01 15.09 13.33
N PRO A 364 -19.94 15.90 13.10
CA PRO A 364 -20.01 17.06 12.20
C PRO A 364 -20.44 16.70 10.77
N ALA A 365 -20.02 15.55 10.26
CA ALA A 365 -20.39 15.05 8.94
C ALA A 365 -21.80 14.40 8.91
N GLY A 366 -22.42 14.14 10.05
CA GLY A 366 -23.76 13.55 10.16
C GLY A 366 -23.87 12.09 9.71
N VAL A 367 -22.74 11.35 9.60
CA VAL A 367 -22.75 9.96 9.10
C VAL A 367 -22.79 8.91 10.21
N CYS A 368 -22.30 9.21 11.40
CA CYS A 368 -22.29 8.29 12.54
C CYS A 368 -23.72 8.10 13.08
N GLN A 369 -24.30 6.92 12.85
CA GLN A 369 -25.72 6.66 13.09
C GLN A 369 -26.17 6.90 14.54
N LYS A 370 -25.33 6.56 15.51
CA LYS A 370 -25.63 6.75 16.95
C LYS A 370 -25.53 8.20 17.42
N LEU A 371 -24.93 9.09 16.61
CA LEU A 371 -24.77 10.50 16.88
C LEU A 371 -25.72 11.38 16.03
N LYS A 372 -26.61 10.78 15.27
CA LYS A 372 -27.63 11.50 14.53
C LYS A 372 -28.70 12.01 15.48
N ARG A 373 -28.96 13.31 15.42
CA ARG A 373 -30.09 13.94 16.12
C ARG A 373 -31.18 14.30 15.12
N ILE A 374 -32.41 13.96 15.46
CA ILE A 374 -33.58 14.41 14.72
C ILE A 374 -34.05 15.69 15.42
N GLU A 375 -33.97 16.82 14.73
CA GLU A 375 -34.41 18.12 15.23
C GLU A 375 -35.65 18.55 14.46
N ILE A 376 -36.69 18.96 15.21
CA ILE A 376 -37.85 19.57 14.63
C ILE A 376 -37.56 21.06 14.44
N GLN A 377 -37.66 21.56 13.21
CA GLN A 377 -37.56 22.99 12.92
C GLN A 377 -38.90 23.67 13.26
N PRO A 378 -38.95 24.48 14.35
CA PRO A 378 -40.22 25.03 14.82
C PRO A 378 -40.94 25.85 13.75
N ASP A 379 -40.20 26.61 12.97
CA ASP A 379 -40.67 27.51 11.91
C ASP A 379 -41.29 26.73 10.71
N LYS A 380 -40.96 25.48 10.55
CA LYS A 380 -41.48 24.61 9.48
C LYS A 380 -42.44 23.53 10.00
N CYS A 381 -42.50 23.37 11.31
CA CYS A 381 -43.35 22.37 11.94
C CYS A 381 -44.82 22.87 11.97
N LYS A 382 -45.70 22.14 11.31
CA LYS A 382 -47.16 22.42 11.30
C LYS A 382 -47.91 21.77 12.45
N GLY A 383 -47.26 21.17 13.42
CA GLY A 383 -47.87 20.51 14.58
C GLY A 383 -48.80 19.35 14.24
N CYS A 384 -48.55 18.61 13.15
CA CYS A 384 -49.44 17.55 12.65
C CYS A 384 -49.43 16.27 13.48
N SER A 385 -48.59 16.17 14.52
CA SER A 385 -48.44 14.97 15.41
C SER A 385 -48.18 13.64 14.68
N LYS A 386 -47.60 13.68 13.48
CA LYS A 386 -47.25 12.51 12.68
C LYS A 386 -45.75 12.19 12.77
#